data_ad3f346809797319e07d67a073def16e
#
_entry.id   ad3f346809797319e07d67a073def16e
#
_cell.length_a   1.000
_cell.length_b   1.000
_cell.length_c   1.000
_cell.angle_alpha   90.00
_cell.angle_beta   90.00
_cell.angle_gamma   90.00
#
_symmetry.space_group_name_H-M   'P 1'
#
loop_
_entity.id
_entity.type
_entity.pdbx_description
1 polymer ?
#
loop_
_entity_poly.entity_id
_entity_poly.type
_entity_poly.pdbx_seq_one_letter_code
_entity_poly.pdbx_strand_id
1 'polypeptide(L)'
;LKGIERFTYATDLFAANNKLTSVNITKNTKVAYLNLSNNSLAGTLDLSKCTNLRVVKYGSNKLTKVVMPSKKYLKNLDFVDASSNKFTTQANAGLNIGDTDYVKSLSEVNASNNAITSFNCAGFQGILDLRNNKITNLKLENSKEGSQVVSLYLDGNSLSKTSSIDFTPEWIAVPQQFSCDAKVSSKVKMLKVTASITSATWDQIVVNVGSSTDDASYKLEKKTGNGAYETVKTWDNGDLADAEFGEDYADNVISTGTAYTYRVTATVQVKDANKNLRSWSNSAEVKATATGTKPAISVKSTKKGVATVSWKAVAGADGYDVYCGSSKTSQKGTVVKGTTKLTANKTKLTSGKTYYFRARAYKMVGSAKVYTGYSAVKSVKVK
;
A
#
# COMPACT_ATOMS: atom_id res chain seq x y z
N LEU A 1 49.05 4.37 9.04
CA LEU A 1 49.27 5.77 9.41
C LEU A 1 49.84 5.80 10.83
N LYS A 2 51.17 5.85 10.94
CA LYS A 2 51.89 5.88 12.22
C LYS A 2 51.90 7.33 12.77
N GLY A 3 51.76 7.48 14.11
CA GLY A 3 51.84 8.77 14.80
C GLY A 3 50.48 9.49 14.94
N ILE A 4 49.43 9.06 14.23
CA ILE A 4 48.09 9.68 14.33
C ILE A 4 47.52 9.57 15.77
N GLU A 5 47.90 8.54 16.50
CA GLU A 5 47.48 8.30 17.88
C GLU A 5 47.95 9.38 18.86
N ARG A 6 48.89 10.27 18.46
CA ARG A 6 49.35 11.42 19.25
C ARG A 6 48.42 12.62 19.16
N PHE A 7 47.55 12.67 18.13
CA PHE A 7 46.62 13.77 17.84
C PHE A 7 45.24 13.48 18.49
N THR A 8 45.26 13.31 19.82
CA THR A 8 44.04 12.91 20.58
C THR A 8 42.93 13.92 20.59
N TYR A 9 43.19 15.19 20.27
CA TYR A 9 42.21 16.28 20.18
C TYR A 9 41.73 16.55 18.74
N ALA A 10 42.28 15.85 17.75
CA ALA A 10 41.85 16.05 16.36
C ALA A 10 40.34 15.73 16.22
N THR A 11 39.61 16.69 15.65
CA THR A 11 38.19 16.57 15.30
C THR A 11 38.01 16.13 13.83
N ASP A 12 39.01 16.39 13.00
CA ASP A 12 39.00 16.13 11.58
C ASP A 12 40.21 15.28 11.18
N LEU A 13 39.96 14.22 10.45
CA LEU A 13 40.99 13.32 9.95
C LEU A 13 40.74 13.01 8.47
N PHE A 14 41.47 13.69 7.61
CA PHE A 14 41.38 13.54 6.15
C PHE A 14 42.64 12.86 5.60
N ALA A 15 42.55 11.59 5.27
CA ALA A 15 43.64 10.79 4.73
C ALA A 15 43.20 10.01 3.48
N ALA A 16 42.24 10.54 2.73
CA ALA A 16 41.79 9.95 1.47
C ALA A 16 42.85 10.00 0.38
N ASN A 17 42.68 9.16 -0.65
CA ASN A 17 43.57 9.10 -1.83
C ASN A 17 45.03 8.80 -1.49
N ASN A 18 45.24 7.85 -0.59
CA ASN A 18 46.57 7.40 -0.17
C ASN A 18 46.76 5.87 -0.41
N LYS A 19 47.86 5.33 0.03
CA LYS A 19 48.16 3.89 -0.06
C LYS A 19 48.13 3.22 1.32
N LEU A 20 47.24 3.71 2.23
CA LEU A 20 47.14 3.18 3.57
C LEU A 20 46.60 1.75 3.54
N THR A 21 47.31 0.80 4.18
CA THR A 21 46.91 -0.59 4.34
C THR A 21 46.23 -0.83 5.70
N SER A 22 46.54 0.02 6.70
CA SER A 22 45.95 -0.02 8.03
C SER A 22 45.95 1.38 8.66
N VAL A 23 45.03 1.60 9.60
CA VAL A 23 44.99 2.77 10.45
C VAL A 23 44.52 2.37 11.84
N ASN A 24 45.14 2.93 12.87
CA ASN A 24 44.67 2.80 14.24
C ASN A 24 44.31 4.20 14.77
N ILE A 25 43.01 4.45 15.00
CA ILE A 25 42.48 5.72 15.49
C ILE A 25 41.72 5.56 16.81
N THR A 26 41.98 4.48 17.54
CA THR A 26 41.30 4.18 18.81
C THR A 26 41.58 5.23 19.90
N LYS A 27 42.68 6.02 19.77
CA LYS A 27 42.97 7.16 20.66
C LYS A 27 42.42 8.51 20.19
N ASN A 28 41.93 8.59 18.94
CA ASN A 28 41.41 9.81 18.35
C ASN A 28 39.90 9.95 18.63
N THR A 29 39.55 9.98 19.92
CA THR A 29 38.15 9.87 20.39
C THR A 29 37.29 11.10 20.06
N LYS A 30 37.92 12.21 19.66
CA LYS A 30 37.24 13.48 19.32
C LYS A 30 36.89 13.62 17.85
N VAL A 31 37.33 12.67 17.01
CA VAL A 31 37.06 12.74 15.57
C VAL A 31 35.55 12.76 15.28
N ALA A 32 35.16 13.82 14.57
CA ALA A 32 33.81 14.04 14.09
C ALA A 32 33.72 13.85 12.56
N TYR A 33 34.75 14.28 11.83
CA TYR A 33 34.82 14.20 10.38
C TYR A 33 35.99 13.28 9.97
N LEU A 34 35.64 12.09 9.45
CA LEU A 34 36.60 11.07 9.06
C LEU A 34 36.52 10.82 7.56
N ASN A 35 37.64 10.96 6.84
CA ASN A 35 37.73 10.55 5.45
C ASN A 35 38.98 9.69 5.20
N LEU A 36 38.75 8.39 5.02
CA LEU A 36 39.77 7.38 4.69
C LEU A 36 39.53 6.77 3.31
N SER A 37 38.69 7.38 2.46
CA SER A 37 38.32 6.87 1.15
C SER A 37 39.53 6.71 0.22
N ASN A 38 39.42 5.83 -0.77
CA ASN A 38 40.44 5.59 -1.78
C ASN A 38 41.81 5.24 -1.18
N ASN A 39 41.84 4.17 -0.40
CA ASN A 39 43.05 3.60 0.20
C ASN A 39 43.10 2.08 -0.07
N SER A 40 44.02 1.38 0.59
CA SER A 40 44.13 -0.08 0.55
C SER A 40 43.83 -0.73 1.91
N LEU A 41 43.00 -0.07 2.73
CA LEU A 41 42.62 -0.59 4.05
C LEU A 41 41.89 -1.94 3.90
N ALA A 42 42.35 -2.95 4.66
CA ALA A 42 41.78 -4.29 4.60
C ALA A 42 41.43 -4.81 6.00
N GLY A 43 40.58 -5.85 6.05
CA GLY A 43 40.11 -6.44 7.28
C GLY A 43 39.15 -5.55 8.06
N THR A 44 39.43 -5.29 9.31
CA THR A 44 38.54 -4.53 10.22
C THR A 44 39.05 -3.11 10.45
N LEU A 45 38.17 -2.13 10.25
CA LEU A 45 38.34 -0.74 10.69
C LEU A 45 37.65 -0.55 12.03
N ASP A 46 38.41 -0.25 13.09
CA ASP A 46 37.85 -0.02 14.42
C ASP A 46 37.64 1.48 14.71
N LEU A 47 36.38 1.90 14.74
CA LEU A 47 35.91 3.23 15.08
C LEU A 47 35.22 3.27 16.46
N SER A 48 35.25 2.17 17.23
CA SER A 48 34.46 2.00 18.47
C SER A 48 34.71 3.08 19.54
N LYS A 49 35.86 3.74 19.48
CA LYS A 49 36.26 4.82 20.41
C LYS A 49 35.99 6.24 19.85
N CYS A 50 35.61 6.39 18.59
CA CYS A 50 35.33 7.68 17.95
C CYS A 50 33.89 8.10 18.25
N THR A 51 33.64 8.63 19.46
CA THR A 51 32.28 8.85 19.99
C THR A 51 31.59 10.12 19.51
N ASN A 52 32.23 10.92 18.65
CA ASN A 52 31.68 12.21 18.16
C ASN A 52 31.43 12.23 16.66
N LEU A 53 31.41 11.06 15.98
CA LEU A 53 31.28 10.97 14.53
C LEU A 53 30.02 11.67 14.00
N ARG A 54 30.24 12.47 12.94
CA ARG A 54 29.20 13.14 12.15
C ARG A 54 29.25 12.71 10.69
N VAL A 55 30.43 12.74 10.07
CA VAL A 55 30.63 12.35 8.69
C VAL A 55 31.74 11.31 8.65
N VAL A 56 31.45 10.14 8.08
CA VAL A 56 32.39 9.01 8.05
C VAL A 56 32.48 8.48 6.62
N LYS A 57 33.67 8.59 6.03
CA LYS A 57 33.94 8.10 4.67
C LYS A 57 35.08 7.09 4.69
N TYR A 58 34.79 5.85 4.34
CA TYR A 58 35.75 4.76 4.16
C TYR A 58 35.52 4.00 2.84
N GLY A 59 34.84 4.63 1.91
CA GLY A 59 34.59 4.08 0.59
C GLY A 59 35.86 3.79 -0.20
N SER A 60 35.78 2.91 -1.20
CA SER A 60 36.89 2.52 -2.06
C SER A 60 38.12 2.01 -1.28
N ASN A 61 37.90 0.93 -0.54
CA ASN A 61 38.90 0.20 0.22
C ASN A 61 38.72 -1.34 0.05
N LYS A 62 39.34 -2.14 0.89
CA LYS A 62 39.25 -3.62 0.91
C LYS A 62 38.71 -4.12 2.25
N LEU A 63 37.92 -3.28 2.95
CA LEU A 63 37.40 -3.60 4.28
C LEU A 63 36.35 -4.71 4.22
N THR A 64 36.38 -5.57 5.23
CA THR A 64 35.38 -6.63 5.44
C THR A 64 34.53 -6.38 6.66
N LYS A 65 34.97 -5.50 7.58
CA LYS A 65 34.23 -5.12 8.78
C LYS A 65 34.55 -3.70 9.23
N VAL A 66 33.56 -3.01 9.76
CA VAL A 66 33.71 -1.75 10.50
C VAL A 66 33.04 -1.92 11.85
N VAL A 67 33.74 -1.55 12.92
CA VAL A 67 33.19 -1.52 14.28
C VAL A 67 32.89 -0.08 14.65
N MET A 68 31.62 0.27 14.63
CA MET A 68 31.14 1.61 15.01
C MET A 68 31.06 1.75 16.53
N PRO A 69 31.06 2.98 17.07
CA PRO A 69 30.71 3.25 18.48
C PRO A 69 29.32 2.71 18.83
N SER A 70 29.07 2.54 20.14
CA SER A 70 27.71 2.18 20.59
C SER A 70 26.70 3.27 20.22
N LYS A 71 25.46 2.89 19.97
CA LYS A 71 24.34 3.74 19.48
C LYS A 71 24.21 5.08 20.19
N LYS A 72 24.34 5.09 21.52
CA LYS A 72 24.23 6.31 22.34
C LYS A 72 25.16 7.44 21.93
N TYR A 73 26.26 7.13 21.23
CA TYR A 73 27.25 8.09 20.76
C TYR A 73 27.06 8.54 19.32
N LEU A 74 26.12 7.93 18.58
CA LEU A 74 25.92 8.18 17.14
C LEU A 74 24.73 9.12 16.85
N LYS A 75 24.26 9.85 17.86
CA LYS A 75 23.11 10.76 17.75
C LYS A 75 23.29 11.91 16.75
N ASN A 76 24.52 12.24 16.39
CA ASN A 76 24.87 13.30 15.47
C ASN A 76 25.49 12.76 14.15
N LEU A 77 25.46 11.45 13.94
CA LEU A 77 25.94 10.86 12.70
C LEU A 77 24.97 11.21 11.56
N ASP A 78 25.47 11.94 10.57
CA ASP A 78 24.67 12.46 9.46
C ASP A 78 24.96 11.76 8.13
N PHE A 79 26.22 11.38 7.88
CA PHE A 79 26.62 10.82 6.61
C PHE A 79 27.56 9.63 6.77
N VAL A 80 27.30 8.54 6.01
CA VAL A 80 28.22 7.39 5.92
C VAL A 80 28.45 6.98 4.47
N ASP A 81 29.72 7.00 4.02
CA ASP A 81 30.14 6.37 2.78
C ASP A 81 30.92 5.08 3.07
N ALA A 82 30.25 3.96 2.85
CA ALA A 82 30.76 2.59 2.96
C ALA A 82 30.97 1.92 1.59
N SER A 83 30.87 2.67 0.50
CA SER A 83 30.86 2.15 -0.86
C SER A 83 32.16 1.44 -1.26
N SER A 84 32.08 0.57 -2.26
CA SER A 84 33.25 -0.05 -2.89
C SER A 84 34.21 -0.71 -1.89
N ASN A 85 33.68 -1.64 -1.10
CA ASN A 85 34.40 -2.45 -0.14
C ASN A 85 34.05 -3.96 -0.32
N LYS A 86 34.29 -4.79 0.67
CA LYS A 86 34.03 -6.22 0.66
C LYS A 86 32.99 -6.64 1.71
N PHE A 87 32.07 -5.76 2.07
CA PHE A 87 31.04 -6.05 3.07
C PHE A 87 30.04 -7.07 2.53
N THR A 88 29.72 -8.08 3.33
CA THR A 88 28.73 -9.12 3.01
C THR A 88 27.42 -8.92 3.75
N THR A 89 27.41 -8.14 4.82
CA THR A 89 26.24 -7.80 5.60
C THR A 89 26.22 -6.31 5.95
N GLN A 90 25.04 -5.78 6.19
CA GLN A 90 24.82 -4.43 6.71
C GLN A 90 25.59 -4.18 8.01
N ALA A 91 25.54 -5.12 8.95
CA ALA A 91 26.25 -5.03 10.24
C ALA A 91 27.77 -4.98 10.06
N ASN A 92 28.33 -5.73 9.11
CA ASN A 92 29.76 -5.69 8.80
C ASN A 92 30.20 -4.36 8.20
N ALA A 93 29.30 -3.66 7.51
CA ALA A 93 29.56 -2.31 7.04
C ALA A 93 29.41 -1.24 8.14
N GLY A 94 29.09 -1.62 9.37
CA GLY A 94 28.83 -0.67 10.46
C GLY A 94 27.50 0.09 10.31
N LEU A 95 26.55 -0.43 9.53
CA LEU A 95 25.30 0.23 9.14
C LEU A 95 24.08 -0.41 9.82
N ASN A 96 23.94 -0.27 11.14
CA ASN A 96 22.77 -0.79 11.87
C ASN A 96 21.57 0.17 11.81
N ILE A 97 21.18 0.63 10.62
CA ILE A 97 20.20 1.68 10.41
C ILE A 97 18.73 1.25 10.55
N GLY A 98 18.46 -0.03 10.70
CA GLY A 98 17.11 -0.55 10.95
C GLY A 98 16.69 -0.55 12.42
N ASP A 99 17.34 0.24 13.28
CA ASP A 99 17.04 0.38 14.70
C ASP A 99 16.67 1.84 15.00
N THR A 100 15.46 2.06 15.45
CA THR A 100 14.77 3.34 15.57
C THR A 100 15.52 4.45 16.30
N ASP A 101 16.36 4.12 17.28
CA ASP A 101 17.11 5.14 18.06
C ASP A 101 18.40 5.60 17.37
N TYR A 102 18.87 4.86 16.37
CA TYR A 102 20.15 5.09 15.70
C TYR A 102 20.05 6.07 14.52
N VAL A 103 18.86 6.29 13.97
CA VAL A 103 18.66 6.74 12.59
C VAL A 103 18.20 8.19 12.45
N LYS A 104 17.79 8.84 13.54
CA LYS A 104 17.13 10.17 13.45
C LYS A 104 18.00 11.31 12.90
N SER A 105 19.32 11.17 12.91
CA SER A 105 20.25 12.18 12.38
C SER A 105 20.91 11.79 11.06
N LEU A 106 20.82 10.52 10.67
CA LEU A 106 21.54 9.99 9.50
C LEU A 106 20.75 10.29 8.23
N SER A 107 21.20 11.29 7.47
CA SER A 107 20.53 11.79 6.27
C SER A 107 20.93 11.04 4.99
N GLU A 108 22.14 10.47 4.93
CA GLU A 108 22.62 9.80 3.73
C GLU A 108 23.54 8.61 4.05
N VAL A 109 23.27 7.50 3.38
CA VAL A 109 24.12 6.29 3.41
C VAL A 109 24.42 5.84 1.99
N ASN A 110 25.69 5.76 1.65
CA ASN A 110 26.16 5.09 0.45
C ASN A 110 26.83 3.76 0.83
N ALA A 111 26.19 2.65 0.50
CA ALA A 111 26.73 1.29 0.67
C ALA A 111 26.85 0.54 -0.67
N SER A 112 26.90 1.27 -1.78
CA SER A 112 26.98 0.71 -3.12
C SER A 112 28.29 -0.07 -3.37
N ASN A 113 28.28 -0.93 -4.39
CA ASN A 113 29.47 -1.70 -4.81
C ASN A 113 30.09 -2.54 -3.67
N ASN A 114 29.28 -3.36 -3.04
CA ASN A 114 29.67 -4.32 -2.02
C ASN A 114 29.12 -5.73 -2.34
N ALA A 115 29.12 -6.63 -1.39
CA ALA A 115 28.54 -7.98 -1.51
C ALA A 115 27.42 -8.22 -0.49
N ILE A 116 26.70 -7.17 -0.08
CA ILE A 116 25.63 -7.23 0.93
C ILE A 116 24.46 -8.03 0.38
N THR A 117 23.96 -8.99 1.15
CA THR A 117 22.90 -9.93 0.73
C THR A 117 21.49 -9.56 1.23
N SER A 118 21.41 -8.81 2.32
CA SER A 118 20.16 -8.31 2.88
C SER A 118 20.37 -6.94 3.52
N PHE A 119 19.32 -6.11 3.50
CA PHE A 119 19.39 -4.78 4.10
C PHE A 119 18.07 -4.46 4.83
N ASN A 120 18.18 -3.94 6.05
CA ASN A 120 17.08 -3.44 6.84
C ASN A 120 17.19 -1.90 6.90
N CYS A 121 16.30 -1.20 6.23
CA CYS A 121 16.18 0.25 6.25
C CYS A 121 14.90 0.74 6.94
N ALA A 122 14.23 -0.13 7.69
CA ALA A 122 13.03 0.22 8.45
C ALA A 122 13.32 1.39 9.42
N GLY A 123 12.49 2.44 9.34
CA GLY A 123 12.67 3.66 10.13
C GLY A 123 13.74 4.64 9.61
N PHE A 124 14.46 4.31 8.53
CA PHE A 124 15.45 5.23 7.93
C PHE A 124 14.74 6.39 7.19
N GLN A 125 15.26 7.59 7.39
CA GLN A 125 14.73 8.83 6.79
C GLN A 125 15.87 9.52 6.06
N GLY A 126 16.03 9.26 4.76
CA GLY A 126 17.10 9.91 4.01
C GLY A 126 17.41 9.24 2.67
N ILE A 127 18.63 9.45 2.19
CA ILE A 127 19.13 8.93 0.91
C ILE A 127 19.89 7.63 1.14
N LEU A 128 19.51 6.56 0.45
CA LEU A 128 20.11 5.24 0.58
C LEU A 128 20.54 4.69 -0.79
N ASP A 129 21.85 4.64 -1.01
CA ASP A 129 22.44 4.02 -2.20
C ASP A 129 22.94 2.60 -1.88
N LEU A 130 22.25 1.60 -2.41
CA LEU A 130 22.55 0.17 -2.25
C LEU A 130 22.90 -0.49 -3.59
N ARG A 131 23.17 0.28 -4.64
CA ARG A 131 23.45 -0.24 -5.99
C ARG A 131 24.64 -1.22 -5.99
N ASN A 132 24.60 -2.16 -6.93
CA ASN A 132 25.67 -3.12 -7.16
C ASN A 132 26.07 -3.90 -5.89
N ASN A 133 25.06 -4.51 -5.26
CA ASN A 133 25.23 -5.45 -4.17
C ASN A 133 24.67 -6.84 -4.56
N LYS A 134 24.47 -7.71 -3.61
CA LYS A 134 23.86 -9.04 -3.78
C LYS A 134 22.54 -9.15 -3.00
N ILE A 135 21.83 -8.03 -2.82
CA ILE A 135 20.63 -7.97 -1.99
C ILE A 135 19.53 -8.82 -2.63
N THR A 136 19.05 -9.79 -1.87
CA THR A 136 17.86 -10.61 -2.20
C THR A 136 16.67 -10.25 -1.35
N ASN A 137 16.89 -9.62 -0.19
CA ASN A 137 15.86 -9.24 0.78
C ASN A 137 16.11 -7.81 1.27
N LEU A 138 15.07 -6.96 1.13
CA LEU A 138 15.03 -5.60 1.64
C LEU A 138 13.87 -5.48 2.64
N LYS A 139 14.14 -4.95 3.84
CA LYS A 139 13.10 -4.66 4.83
C LYS A 139 12.88 -3.16 4.91
N LEU A 140 11.67 -2.71 4.55
CA LEU A 140 11.23 -1.31 4.60
C LEU A 140 10.41 -0.99 5.86
N GLU A 141 9.68 -1.98 6.38
CA GLU A 141 8.72 -1.78 7.45
C GLU A 141 9.36 -1.79 8.85
N ASN A 142 8.85 -0.92 9.71
CA ASN A 142 9.00 -1.00 11.16
C ASN A 142 7.61 -0.96 11.82
N SER A 143 7.40 -1.75 12.87
CA SER A 143 6.12 -1.89 13.57
C SER A 143 5.58 -0.61 14.24
N LYS A 144 6.36 0.47 14.32
CA LYS A 144 6.01 1.70 15.05
C LYS A 144 6.24 2.99 14.28
N GLU A 145 7.24 3.04 13.41
CA GLU A 145 7.57 4.22 12.61
C GLU A 145 7.93 3.72 11.20
N GLY A 146 7.23 4.19 10.19
CA GLY A 146 7.50 3.82 8.80
C GLY A 146 8.87 4.27 8.32
N SER A 147 9.32 3.72 7.21
CA SER A 147 10.49 4.22 6.50
C SER A 147 10.09 5.42 5.66
N GLN A 148 10.79 6.54 5.82
CA GLN A 148 10.63 7.74 4.99
C GLN A 148 11.88 7.92 4.12
N VAL A 149 12.30 6.86 3.43
CA VAL A 149 13.45 6.92 2.53
C VAL A 149 13.17 7.94 1.43
N VAL A 150 13.93 9.04 1.43
CA VAL A 150 13.78 10.12 0.45
C VAL A 150 14.27 9.66 -0.92
N SER A 151 15.37 8.90 -0.96
CA SER A 151 15.89 8.32 -2.20
C SER A 151 16.41 6.91 -1.94
N LEU A 152 16.04 5.96 -2.80
CA LEU A 152 16.45 4.56 -2.70
C LEU A 152 16.91 4.03 -4.05
N TYR A 153 18.18 3.65 -4.14
CA TYR A 153 18.79 3.13 -5.36
C TYR A 153 19.20 1.67 -5.17
N LEU A 154 18.64 0.76 -5.98
CA LEU A 154 18.75 -0.69 -5.85
C LEU A 154 19.27 -1.41 -7.11
N ASP A 155 19.63 -0.67 -8.18
CA ASP A 155 20.11 -1.29 -9.42
C ASP A 155 21.32 -2.18 -9.19
N GLY A 156 21.46 -3.24 -9.97
CA GLY A 156 22.58 -4.18 -9.88
C GLY A 156 22.54 -5.11 -8.65
N ASN A 157 21.34 -5.37 -8.10
CA ASN A 157 21.15 -6.30 -6.99
C ASN A 157 20.65 -7.68 -7.45
N SER A 158 20.56 -8.62 -6.52
CA SER A 158 20.06 -9.99 -6.75
C SER A 158 18.58 -10.15 -6.39
N LEU A 159 17.80 -9.04 -6.36
CA LEU A 159 16.37 -9.07 -6.15
C LEU A 159 15.71 -9.98 -7.18
N SER A 160 14.99 -11.00 -6.74
CA SER A 160 14.32 -11.95 -7.62
C SER A 160 12.97 -11.42 -8.09
N LYS A 161 12.39 -12.04 -9.14
CA LYS A 161 11.02 -11.72 -9.59
C LYS A 161 9.96 -11.95 -8.48
N THR A 162 10.29 -12.71 -7.45
CA THR A 162 9.44 -12.96 -6.28
C THR A 162 9.65 -11.94 -5.16
N SER A 163 10.75 -11.19 -5.17
CA SER A 163 10.97 -10.10 -4.22
C SER A 163 10.00 -8.97 -4.54
N SER A 164 9.20 -8.54 -3.56
CA SER A 164 8.37 -7.35 -3.66
C SER A 164 8.97 -6.24 -2.82
N ILE A 165 9.06 -5.06 -3.41
CA ILE A 165 9.35 -3.81 -2.69
C ILE A 165 8.01 -3.12 -2.55
N ASP A 166 7.54 -2.96 -1.31
CA ASP A 166 6.19 -2.54 -1.02
C ASP A 166 6.20 -1.21 -0.24
N PHE A 167 5.75 -0.14 -0.89
CA PHE A 167 5.56 1.20 -0.31
C PHE A 167 4.08 1.49 0.00
N THR A 168 3.21 0.46 -0.07
CA THR A 168 1.77 0.64 0.14
C THR A 168 1.30 0.76 1.59
N PRO A 169 2.04 0.32 2.64
CA PRO A 169 1.65 0.60 4.01
C PRO A 169 1.61 2.11 4.28
N GLU A 170 0.59 2.57 5.00
CA GLU A 170 0.33 4.00 5.31
C GLU A 170 1.52 4.72 5.98
N TRP A 171 2.36 3.97 6.71
CA TRP A 171 3.56 4.49 7.39
C TRP A 171 4.83 4.46 6.55
N ILE A 172 4.75 4.10 5.26
CA ILE A 172 5.90 4.10 4.34
C ILE A 172 5.64 5.12 3.24
N ALA A 173 6.41 6.22 3.25
CA ALA A 173 6.30 7.22 2.20
C ALA A 173 6.88 6.71 0.86
N VAL A 174 6.26 7.10 -0.24
CA VAL A 174 6.82 6.91 -1.58
C VAL A 174 8.11 7.73 -1.70
N PRO A 175 9.24 7.15 -2.11
CA PRO A 175 10.49 7.87 -2.22
C PRO A 175 10.42 8.91 -3.37
N GLN A 176 11.04 10.06 -3.18
CA GLN A 176 11.16 11.10 -4.22
C GLN A 176 12.04 10.63 -5.39
N GLN A 177 13.03 9.76 -5.11
CA GLN A 177 13.85 9.12 -6.13
C GLN A 177 13.96 7.62 -5.85
N PHE A 178 13.77 6.83 -6.90
CA PHE A 178 13.83 5.37 -6.80
C PHE A 178 14.38 4.76 -8.08
N SER A 179 15.30 3.80 -7.94
CA SER A 179 15.73 2.97 -9.07
C SER A 179 15.92 1.51 -8.68
N CYS A 180 15.59 0.61 -9.58
CA CYS A 180 15.86 -0.82 -9.47
C CYS A 180 15.96 -1.44 -10.88
N ASP A 181 16.51 -2.67 -10.95
CA ASP A 181 16.59 -3.40 -12.21
C ASP A 181 15.21 -3.63 -12.84
N ALA A 182 15.14 -3.53 -14.18
CA ALA A 182 13.91 -3.73 -14.94
C ALA A 182 13.23 -5.08 -14.67
N LYS A 183 14.01 -6.15 -14.39
CA LYS A 183 13.48 -7.50 -14.06
C LYS A 183 12.61 -7.54 -12.80
N VAL A 184 12.76 -6.59 -11.88
CA VAL A 184 11.98 -6.50 -10.62
C VAL A 184 11.00 -5.34 -10.60
N SER A 185 11.09 -4.40 -11.54
CA SER A 185 10.24 -3.20 -11.56
C SER A 185 8.74 -3.52 -11.52
N SER A 186 8.29 -4.58 -12.21
CA SER A 186 6.90 -5.03 -12.21
C SER A 186 6.42 -5.60 -10.87
N LYS A 187 7.29 -5.78 -9.88
CA LYS A 187 6.99 -6.27 -8.53
C LYS A 187 7.05 -5.19 -7.47
N VAL A 188 7.48 -3.99 -7.85
CA VAL A 188 7.50 -2.85 -6.95
C VAL A 188 6.09 -2.30 -6.82
N LYS A 189 5.63 -2.14 -5.60
CA LYS A 189 4.35 -1.52 -5.27
C LYS A 189 4.61 -0.14 -4.69
N MET A 190 4.49 0.90 -5.50
CA MET A 190 4.70 2.28 -5.08
C MET A 190 3.50 2.86 -4.30
N LEU A 191 2.29 2.39 -4.61
CA LEU A 191 1.07 2.89 -4.02
C LEU A 191 0.01 1.80 -3.92
N LYS A 192 -0.84 1.91 -2.91
CA LYS A 192 -2.08 1.15 -2.78
C LYS A 192 -3.18 1.91 -3.52
N VAL A 193 -4.01 1.18 -4.27
CA VAL A 193 -5.17 1.73 -4.96
C VAL A 193 -6.41 1.02 -4.45
N THR A 194 -7.46 1.77 -4.16
CA THR A 194 -8.73 1.22 -3.71
C THR A 194 -9.85 1.61 -4.67
N ALA A 195 -10.78 0.70 -4.86
CA ALA A 195 -12.03 0.95 -5.54
C ALA A 195 -13.15 0.21 -4.83
N SER A 196 -14.25 0.88 -4.57
CA SER A 196 -15.44 0.28 -3.97
C SER A 196 -16.72 0.85 -4.59
N ILE A 197 -17.82 0.11 -4.50
CA ILE A 197 -19.13 0.60 -4.89
C ILE A 197 -19.85 1.11 -3.64
N THR A 198 -20.08 2.40 -3.57
CA THR A 198 -20.83 3.03 -2.47
C THR A 198 -22.31 3.02 -2.71
N SER A 199 -22.73 3.09 -3.97
CA SER A 199 -24.13 2.99 -4.37
C SER A 199 -24.29 2.38 -5.75
N ALA A 200 -25.36 1.60 -5.96
CA ALA A 200 -25.79 1.16 -7.28
C ALA A 200 -27.32 1.21 -7.34
N THR A 201 -27.85 2.07 -8.20
CA THR A 201 -29.26 2.24 -8.49
C THR A 201 -29.58 1.79 -9.92
N TRP A 202 -30.79 2.03 -10.39
CA TRP A 202 -31.19 1.68 -11.76
C TRP A 202 -30.53 2.54 -12.83
N ASP A 203 -30.11 3.75 -12.48
CA ASP A 203 -29.68 4.83 -13.35
C ASP A 203 -28.35 5.47 -12.92
N GLN A 204 -27.77 5.02 -11.81
CA GLN A 204 -26.49 5.53 -11.31
C GLN A 204 -25.71 4.44 -10.60
N ILE A 205 -24.40 4.40 -10.82
CA ILE A 205 -23.44 3.65 -10.00
C ILE A 205 -22.44 4.65 -9.43
N VAL A 206 -22.23 4.62 -8.13
CA VAL A 206 -21.23 5.47 -7.46
C VAL A 206 -20.02 4.61 -7.10
N VAL A 207 -18.87 4.98 -7.65
CA VAL A 207 -17.58 4.33 -7.43
C VAL A 207 -16.74 5.23 -6.57
N ASN A 208 -16.35 4.76 -5.38
CA ASN A 208 -15.33 5.42 -4.56
C ASN A 208 -13.95 4.98 -5.01
N VAL A 209 -13.07 5.93 -5.25
CA VAL A 209 -11.68 5.71 -5.68
C VAL A 209 -10.73 6.37 -4.69
N GLY A 210 -9.65 5.68 -4.31
CA GLY A 210 -8.67 6.22 -3.36
C GLY A 210 -7.29 5.59 -3.55
N SER A 211 -6.30 6.14 -2.85
CA SER A 211 -4.92 5.70 -2.88
C SER A 211 -4.22 5.97 -1.56
N SER A 212 -3.02 5.44 -1.39
CA SER A 212 -2.14 5.71 -0.25
C SER A 212 -1.27 6.95 -0.42
N THR A 213 -1.46 7.75 -1.46
CA THR A 213 -0.68 8.98 -1.70
C THR A 213 -1.47 9.99 -2.52
N ASP A 214 -1.33 11.26 -2.17
CA ASP A 214 -1.92 12.40 -2.88
C ASP A 214 -1.11 12.78 -4.13
N ASP A 215 0.15 12.29 -4.25
CA ASP A 215 1.06 12.59 -5.36
C ASP A 215 0.79 11.76 -6.63
N ALA A 216 -0.36 11.09 -6.74
CA ALA A 216 -0.71 10.28 -7.89
C ALA A 216 -1.68 10.98 -8.84
N SER A 217 -1.55 10.72 -10.13
CA SER A 217 -2.62 10.93 -11.10
C SER A 217 -3.49 9.68 -11.19
N TYR A 218 -4.78 9.85 -11.48
CA TYR A 218 -5.75 8.76 -11.49
C TYR A 218 -6.51 8.71 -12.79
N LYS A 219 -6.80 7.47 -13.23
CA LYS A 219 -7.69 7.19 -14.36
C LYS A 219 -8.71 6.16 -13.95
N LEU A 220 -9.99 6.53 -14.01
CA LEU A 220 -11.11 5.61 -13.85
C LEU A 220 -11.62 5.21 -15.23
N GLU A 221 -11.70 3.92 -15.45
CA GLU A 221 -12.17 3.30 -16.69
C GLU A 221 -13.34 2.39 -16.39
N LYS A 222 -14.25 2.28 -17.34
CA LYS A 222 -15.43 1.41 -17.29
C LYS A 222 -15.46 0.47 -18.49
N LYS A 223 -15.89 -0.77 -18.29
CA LYS A 223 -16.28 -1.69 -19.38
C LYS A 223 -17.60 -2.38 -19.09
N THR A 224 -18.29 -2.72 -20.17
CA THR A 224 -19.51 -3.53 -20.15
C THR A 224 -19.16 -4.97 -20.54
N GLY A 225 -19.48 -5.93 -19.66
CA GLY A 225 -19.21 -7.35 -19.89
C GLY A 225 -17.75 -7.63 -20.27
N ASN A 226 -17.51 -8.23 -21.44
CA ASN A 226 -16.17 -8.53 -21.97
C ASN A 226 -15.64 -7.46 -22.94
N GLY A 227 -16.28 -6.29 -23.01
CA GLY A 227 -15.88 -5.17 -23.86
C GLY A 227 -14.55 -4.55 -23.44
N ALA A 228 -14.06 -3.59 -24.24
CA ALA A 228 -12.91 -2.79 -23.92
C ALA A 228 -13.19 -1.82 -22.75
N TYR A 229 -12.12 -1.39 -22.08
CA TYR A 229 -12.21 -0.33 -21.11
C TYR A 229 -12.26 1.04 -21.81
N GLU A 230 -13.18 1.90 -21.35
CA GLU A 230 -13.33 3.28 -21.77
C GLU A 230 -13.07 4.19 -20.59
N THR A 231 -12.29 5.26 -20.77
CA THR A 231 -12.02 6.22 -19.70
C THR A 231 -13.27 7.03 -19.41
N VAL A 232 -13.68 7.09 -18.13
CA VAL A 232 -14.84 7.85 -17.69
C VAL A 232 -14.46 9.08 -16.86
N LYS A 233 -13.30 9.07 -16.21
CA LYS A 233 -12.78 10.21 -15.43
C LYS A 233 -11.25 10.11 -15.30
N THR A 234 -10.60 11.27 -15.28
CA THR A 234 -9.18 11.41 -14.86
C THR A 234 -9.10 12.49 -13.79
N TRP A 235 -8.13 12.34 -12.92
CA TRP A 235 -7.69 13.33 -11.94
C TRP A 235 -6.20 13.51 -12.09
N ASP A 236 -5.74 14.74 -12.14
CA ASP A 236 -4.32 15.05 -12.18
C ASP A 236 -3.69 14.93 -10.77
N ASN A 237 -2.39 15.02 -10.69
CA ASN A 237 -1.65 14.95 -9.45
C ASN A 237 -2.15 16.02 -8.45
N GLY A 238 -2.58 15.61 -7.26
CA GLY A 238 -3.12 16.49 -6.23
C GLY A 238 -4.60 16.86 -6.36
N ASP A 239 -5.30 16.44 -7.43
CA ASP A 239 -6.72 16.74 -7.62
C ASP A 239 -7.65 15.90 -6.72
N LEU A 240 -7.19 14.75 -6.23
CA LEU A 240 -7.89 13.99 -5.18
C LEU A 240 -7.57 14.65 -3.84
N ALA A 241 -8.49 15.45 -3.33
CA ALA A 241 -8.30 16.29 -2.15
C ALA A 241 -7.99 15.50 -0.85
N ASP A 242 -8.31 14.22 -0.82
CA ASP A 242 -8.04 13.32 0.30
C ASP A 242 -7.97 11.87 -0.21
N ALA A 243 -6.80 11.49 -0.71
CA ALA A 243 -6.61 10.17 -1.33
C ALA A 243 -6.83 9.01 -0.36
N GLU A 244 -6.62 9.20 0.95
CA GLU A 244 -6.81 8.18 1.98
C GLU A 244 -8.30 7.81 2.15
N PHE A 245 -9.20 8.80 2.15
CA PHE A 245 -10.65 8.58 2.25
C PHE A 245 -11.31 8.36 0.89
N GLY A 246 -10.64 8.73 -0.20
CA GLY A 246 -11.10 8.57 -1.56
C GLY A 246 -12.14 9.58 -1.99
N GLU A 247 -12.46 9.57 -3.28
CA GLU A 247 -13.47 10.41 -3.92
C GLU A 247 -14.56 9.57 -4.60
N ASP A 248 -15.80 9.99 -4.47
CA ASP A 248 -16.95 9.36 -5.10
C ASP A 248 -17.15 9.88 -6.53
N TYR A 249 -17.11 8.98 -7.50
CA TYR A 249 -17.50 9.26 -8.88
C TYR A 249 -18.88 8.68 -9.17
N ALA A 250 -19.85 9.54 -9.54
CA ALA A 250 -21.20 9.13 -9.91
C ALA A 250 -21.31 8.91 -11.42
N ASP A 251 -21.36 7.64 -11.83
CA ASP A 251 -21.61 7.27 -13.23
C ASP A 251 -23.10 7.22 -13.52
N ASN A 252 -23.61 8.21 -14.26
CA ASN A 252 -24.99 8.33 -14.71
C ASN A 252 -25.16 7.82 -16.16
N VAL A 253 -24.09 7.42 -16.82
CA VAL A 253 -24.11 6.90 -18.20
C VAL A 253 -24.12 5.39 -18.17
N ILE A 254 -25.19 4.83 -17.64
CA ILE A 254 -25.39 3.39 -17.46
C ILE A 254 -26.76 2.93 -17.96
N SER A 255 -26.90 1.65 -18.25
CA SER A 255 -28.16 1.02 -18.64
C SER A 255 -28.66 0.08 -17.54
N THR A 256 -29.91 0.24 -17.15
CA THR A 256 -30.59 -0.61 -16.16
C THR A 256 -30.42 -2.10 -16.48
N GLY A 257 -29.99 -2.89 -15.50
CA GLY A 257 -29.77 -4.33 -15.63
C GLY A 257 -28.41 -4.72 -16.16
N THR A 258 -27.60 -3.76 -16.59
CA THR A 258 -26.29 -4.02 -17.17
C THR A 258 -25.22 -4.13 -16.09
N ALA A 259 -24.32 -5.11 -16.23
CA ALA A 259 -23.17 -5.29 -15.38
C ALA A 259 -21.96 -4.53 -15.92
N TYR A 260 -21.34 -3.75 -15.06
CA TYR A 260 -20.15 -2.96 -15.35
C TYR A 260 -18.97 -3.42 -14.50
N THR A 261 -17.79 -3.32 -15.06
CA THR A 261 -16.51 -3.40 -14.29
C THR A 261 -15.85 -2.05 -14.38
N TYR A 262 -15.53 -1.47 -13.24
CA TYR A 262 -14.73 -0.25 -13.12
C TYR A 262 -13.32 -0.62 -12.73
N ARG A 263 -12.34 0.04 -13.34
CA ARG A 263 -10.93 -0.07 -13.00
C ARG A 263 -10.38 1.32 -12.73
N VAL A 264 -9.88 1.53 -11.54
CA VAL A 264 -9.08 2.71 -11.21
C VAL A 264 -7.61 2.35 -11.34
N THR A 265 -6.84 3.18 -12.04
CA THR A 265 -5.39 3.10 -12.13
C THR A 265 -4.81 4.38 -11.58
N ALA A 266 -3.98 4.29 -10.54
CA ALA A 266 -3.22 5.42 -10.03
C ALA A 266 -1.76 5.30 -10.50
N THR A 267 -1.15 6.43 -10.82
CA THR A 267 0.21 6.51 -11.35
C THR A 267 0.98 7.61 -10.65
N VAL A 268 2.14 7.27 -10.08
CA VAL A 268 3.13 8.23 -9.57
C VAL A 268 4.33 8.30 -10.49
N GLN A 269 4.96 9.47 -10.54
CA GLN A 269 6.21 9.68 -11.26
C GLN A 269 7.35 9.91 -10.28
N VAL A 270 8.36 9.06 -10.34
CA VAL A 270 9.51 9.08 -9.46
C VAL A 270 10.79 9.17 -10.29
N LYS A 271 11.75 10.00 -9.89
CA LYS A 271 13.03 10.11 -10.58
C LYS A 271 13.93 8.92 -10.28
N ASP A 272 14.61 8.39 -11.30
CA ASP A 272 15.68 7.40 -11.09
C ASP A 272 17.00 8.08 -10.67
N ALA A 273 18.04 7.27 -10.43
CA ALA A 273 19.38 7.75 -10.04
C ALA A 273 20.02 8.72 -11.06
N ASN A 274 19.58 8.67 -12.31
CA ASN A 274 20.02 9.58 -13.39
C ASN A 274 19.08 10.78 -13.57
N LYS A 275 18.14 10.99 -12.63
CA LYS A 275 17.10 12.02 -12.65
C LYS A 275 16.07 11.89 -13.77
N ASN A 276 16.00 10.74 -14.47
CA ASN A 276 14.95 10.46 -15.45
C ASN A 276 13.65 10.10 -14.73
N LEU A 277 12.52 10.61 -15.24
CA LEU A 277 11.20 10.27 -14.72
C LEU A 277 10.85 8.82 -15.09
N ARG A 278 10.40 8.06 -14.11
CA ARG A 278 9.85 6.72 -14.24
C ARG A 278 8.42 6.70 -13.69
N SER A 279 7.51 6.10 -14.45
CA SER A 279 6.11 5.95 -14.03
C SER A 279 5.89 4.61 -13.35
N TRP A 280 5.21 4.63 -12.21
CA TRP A 280 4.83 3.47 -11.44
C TRP A 280 3.32 3.48 -11.25
N SER A 281 2.65 2.42 -11.69
CA SER A 281 1.20 2.35 -11.64
C SER A 281 0.73 1.12 -10.87
N ASN A 282 -0.39 1.27 -10.19
CA ASN A 282 -1.15 0.17 -9.63
C ASN A 282 -2.63 0.37 -9.94
N SER A 283 -3.42 -0.72 -9.89
CA SER A 283 -4.85 -0.64 -10.22
C SER A 283 -5.69 -1.52 -9.31
N ALA A 284 -6.94 -1.11 -9.12
CA ALA A 284 -7.98 -1.89 -8.47
C ALA A 284 -9.21 -1.99 -9.37
N GLU A 285 -9.92 -3.11 -9.28
CA GLU A 285 -11.17 -3.32 -10.03
C GLU A 285 -12.34 -3.60 -9.10
N VAL A 286 -13.51 -3.08 -9.47
CA VAL A 286 -14.77 -3.35 -8.79
C VAL A 286 -15.88 -3.57 -9.79
N LYS A 287 -16.87 -4.40 -9.44
CA LYS A 287 -18.00 -4.74 -10.30
C LYS A 287 -19.31 -4.31 -9.66
N ALA A 288 -20.19 -3.79 -10.48
CA ALA A 288 -21.56 -3.44 -10.09
C ALA A 288 -22.54 -3.76 -11.22
N THR A 289 -23.79 -3.94 -10.82
CA THR A 289 -24.90 -4.08 -11.78
C THR A 289 -25.95 -3.02 -11.46
N ALA A 290 -26.43 -2.33 -12.47
CA ALA A 290 -27.44 -1.29 -12.33
C ALA A 290 -28.83 -1.89 -12.03
N THR A 291 -29.05 -2.33 -10.78
CA THR A 291 -30.28 -3.07 -10.39
C THR A 291 -31.11 -2.43 -9.28
N GLY A 292 -30.70 -1.28 -8.79
CA GLY A 292 -31.36 -0.63 -7.65
C GLY A 292 -31.05 -1.30 -6.31
N THR A 293 -31.46 -0.65 -5.23
CA THR A 293 -31.21 -1.10 -3.87
C THR A 293 -32.15 -2.25 -3.46
N LYS A 294 -31.68 -3.14 -2.59
CA LYS A 294 -32.51 -4.22 -2.04
C LYS A 294 -33.62 -3.65 -1.14
N PRO A 295 -34.87 -4.12 -1.22
CA PRO A 295 -35.91 -3.66 -0.31
C PRO A 295 -35.62 -4.07 1.14
N ALA A 296 -35.90 -3.18 2.09
CA ALA A 296 -35.87 -3.48 3.51
C ALA A 296 -37.27 -3.93 3.97
N ILE A 297 -37.40 -5.18 4.42
CA ILE A 297 -38.70 -5.75 4.83
C ILE A 297 -38.82 -5.87 6.35
N SER A 298 -40.09 -5.79 6.81
CA SER A 298 -40.49 -6.20 8.15
C SER A 298 -41.69 -7.19 8.07
N VAL A 299 -41.80 -8.06 9.08
CA VAL A 299 -42.86 -9.08 9.09
C VAL A 299 -43.50 -9.13 10.47
N LYS A 300 -44.84 -9.18 10.51
CA LYS A 300 -45.63 -9.34 11.75
C LYS A 300 -46.76 -10.32 11.55
N SER A 301 -47.22 -10.95 12.63
CA SER A 301 -48.42 -11.76 12.65
C SER A 301 -49.32 -11.28 13.77
N THR A 302 -50.44 -10.68 13.43
CA THR A 302 -51.40 -10.10 14.36
C THR A 302 -52.73 -10.88 14.41
N LYS A 303 -53.00 -11.68 13.35
CA LYS A 303 -54.18 -12.52 13.21
C LYS A 303 -53.77 -14.00 13.06
N LYS A 304 -54.57 -14.91 13.56
CA LYS A 304 -54.38 -16.37 13.47
C LYS A 304 -54.22 -16.79 12.00
N GLY A 305 -53.17 -17.54 11.72
CA GLY A 305 -52.85 -18.06 10.39
C GLY A 305 -52.44 -17.03 9.34
N VAL A 306 -52.11 -15.77 9.72
CA VAL A 306 -51.75 -14.73 8.82
C VAL A 306 -50.44 -14.04 9.19
N ALA A 307 -49.55 -13.88 8.22
CA ALA A 307 -48.36 -13.03 8.32
C ALA A 307 -48.48 -11.83 7.34
N THR A 308 -48.24 -10.64 7.85
CA THR A 308 -48.17 -9.39 7.06
C THR A 308 -46.71 -9.02 6.86
N VAL A 309 -46.30 -8.87 5.62
CA VAL A 309 -44.99 -8.38 5.20
C VAL A 309 -45.13 -6.95 4.73
N SER A 310 -44.29 -6.05 5.19
CA SER A 310 -44.24 -4.65 4.72
C SER A 310 -42.82 -4.26 4.40
N TRP A 311 -42.64 -3.29 3.47
CA TRP A 311 -41.33 -2.81 3.06
C TRP A 311 -41.37 -1.33 2.73
N LYS A 312 -40.18 -0.73 2.71
CA LYS A 312 -39.99 0.65 2.24
C LYS A 312 -39.93 0.64 0.70
N ALA A 313 -40.42 1.71 0.09
CA ALA A 313 -40.30 1.91 -1.35
C ALA A 313 -38.83 1.93 -1.77
N VAL A 314 -38.53 1.27 -2.88
CA VAL A 314 -37.24 1.35 -3.56
C VAL A 314 -37.42 2.38 -4.68
N ALA A 315 -36.57 3.41 -4.69
CA ALA A 315 -36.65 4.47 -5.70
C ALA A 315 -36.58 3.89 -7.11
N GLY A 316 -37.44 4.33 -8.01
CA GLY A 316 -37.50 3.90 -9.41
C GLY A 316 -37.96 2.45 -9.63
N ALA A 317 -38.48 1.75 -8.62
CA ALA A 317 -39.06 0.42 -8.80
C ALA A 317 -40.47 0.46 -9.34
N ASP A 318 -40.77 -0.38 -10.33
CA ASP A 318 -42.11 -0.54 -10.89
C ASP A 318 -42.97 -1.55 -10.10
N GLY A 319 -42.36 -2.37 -9.27
CA GLY A 319 -43.07 -3.30 -8.41
C GLY A 319 -42.18 -4.27 -7.63
N TYR A 320 -42.83 -5.20 -6.92
CA TYR A 320 -42.21 -6.10 -5.98
C TYR A 320 -42.70 -7.53 -6.10
N ASP A 321 -41.80 -8.48 -5.90
CA ASP A 321 -42.09 -9.89 -5.67
C ASP A 321 -41.75 -10.27 -4.24
N VAL A 322 -42.67 -10.94 -3.53
CA VAL A 322 -42.49 -11.39 -2.14
C VAL A 322 -42.63 -12.89 -2.04
N TYR A 323 -41.76 -13.52 -1.30
CA TYR A 323 -41.67 -14.97 -1.15
C TYR A 323 -41.67 -15.37 0.34
N CYS A 324 -42.15 -16.58 0.63
CA CYS A 324 -42.08 -17.17 1.97
C CYS A 324 -41.65 -18.65 1.92
N GLY A 325 -41.24 -19.16 3.06
CA GLY A 325 -40.92 -20.55 3.27
C GLY A 325 -40.89 -20.93 4.76
N SER A 326 -40.83 -22.22 5.05
CA SER A 326 -40.68 -22.74 6.41
C SER A 326 -39.22 -22.85 6.87
N SER A 327 -38.26 -22.57 5.98
CA SER A 327 -36.80 -22.59 6.21
C SER A 327 -36.16 -21.27 5.99
N LYS A 328 -35.15 -20.92 6.79
CA LYS A 328 -34.32 -19.70 6.63
C LYS A 328 -33.52 -19.71 5.32
N THR A 329 -33.19 -20.87 4.79
CA THR A 329 -32.39 -21.03 3.56
C THR A 329 -33.25 -21.19 2.31
N SER A 330 -34.56 -21.40 2.43
CA SER A 330 -35.45 -21.66 1.28
C SER A 330 -36.80 -20.96 1.43
N GLN A 331 -37.03 -19.89 0.64
CA GLN A 331 -38.29 -19.17 0.52
C GLN A 331 -38.82 -19.32 -0.93
N LYS A 332 -39.35 -20.49 -1.26
CA LYS A 332 -39.82 -20.84 -2.63
C LYS A 332 -41.32 -20.50 -2.83
N GLY A 333 -42.09 -20.37 -1.75
CA GLY A 333 -43.53 -20.07 -1.83
C GLY A 333 -43.79 -18.60 -2.16
N THR A 334 -44.63 -18.35 -3.13
CA THR A 334 -45.05 -16.98 -3.49
C THR A 334 -46.04 -16.43 -2.46
N VAL A 335 -45.79 -15.18 -2.03
CA VAL A 335 -46.76 -14.37 -1.30
C VAL A 335 -47.53 -13.49 -2.30
N VAL A 336 -46.80 -12.73 -3.09
CA VAL A 336 -47.33 -11.90 -4.18
C VAL A 336 -46.23 -11.68 -5.24
N LYS A 337 -46.62 -11.50 -6.49
CA LYS A 337 -45.70 -11.11 -7.61
C LYS A 337 -46.31 -9.89 -8.32
N GLY A 338 -45.42 -8.98 -8.69
CA GLY A 338 -45.77 -7.82 -9.50
C GLY A 338 -46.63 -6.76 -8.75
N THR A 339 -46.57 -6.71 -7.43
CA THR A 339 -47.36 -5.73 -6.66
C THR A 339 -46.65 -4.37 -6.61
N THR A 340 -47.43 -3.31 -6.75
CA THR A 340 -47.01 -1.90 -6.51
C THR A 340 -47.26 -1.47 -5.05
N LYS A 341 -48.01 -2.28 -4.29
CA LYS A 341 -48.26 -2.02 -2.87
C LYS A 341 -47.00 -2.29 -2.05
N LEU A 342 -46.85 -1.63 -0.92
CA LEU A 342 -45.74 -1.78 0.01
C LEU A 342 -46.02 -2.74 1.16
N THR A 343 -47.07 -3.53 1.03
CA THR A 343 -47.48 -4.56 2.01
C THR A 343 -48.17 -5.73 1.32
N ALA A 344 -48.02 -6.92 1.88
CA ALA A 344 -48.70 -8.13 1.40
C ALA A 344 -49.01 -9.06 2.58
N ASN A 345 -50.12 -9.80 2.49
CA ASN A 345 -50.51 -10.80 3.49
C ASN A 345 -50.32 -12.20 2.94
N LYS A 346 -49.73 -13.08 3.72
CA LYS A 346 -49.73 -14.54 3.52
C LYS A 346 -50.70 -15.16 4.50
N THR A 347 -51.73 -15.76 3.95
CA THR A 347 -52.79 -16.47 4.73
C THR A 347 -52.57 -17.98 4.72
N LYS A 348 -53.42 -18.73 5.46
CA LYS A 348 -53.40 -20.18 5.57
C LYS A 348 -52.07 -20.73 6.11
N LEU A 349 -51.45 -19.99 7.00
CA LEU A 349 -50.26 -20.41 7.70
C LEU A 349 -50.64 -21.17 8.99
N THR A 350 -49.81 -22.12 9.38
CA THR A 350 -50.05 -22.88 10.63
C THR A 350 -49.68 -22.06 11.84
N SER A 351 -50.63 -21.83 12.76
CA SER A 351 -50.39 -21.14 14.04
C SER A 351 -49.28 -21.85 14.83
N GLY A 352 -48.46 -21.06 15.51
CA GLY A 352 -47.30 -21.56 16.30
C GLY A 352 -46.06 -21.90 15.49
N LYS A 353 -46.16 -22.02 14.16
CA LYS A 353 -44.99 -22.28 13.30
C LYS A 353 -44.28 -20.98 12.89
N THR A 354 -42.96 -21.05 12.69
CA THR A 354 -42.13 -19.94 12.21
C THR A 354 -42.03 -19.99 10.68
N TYR A 355 -42.27 -18.86 10.03
CA TYR A 355 -42.10 -18.69 8.59
C TYR A 355 -41.10 -17.58 8.28
N TYR A 356 -40.40 -17.74 7.16
CA TYR A 356 -39.33 -16.88 6.70
C TYR A 356 -39.73 -16.20 5.40
N PHE A 357 -39.41 -14.91 5.27
CA PHE A 357 -39.83 -14.07 4.16
C PHE A 357 -38.66 -13.31 3.56
N ARG A 358 -38.71 -13.10 2.26
CA ARG A 358 -37.82 -12.20 1.51
C ARG A 358 -38.60 -11.51 0.39
N ALA A 359 -38.10 -10.36 -0.06
CA ALA A 359 -38.66 -9.64 -1.20
C ALA A 359 -37.55 -9.15 -2.12
N ARG A 360 -37.92 -8.81 -3.35
CA ARG A 360 -37.07 -8.09 -4.31
C ARG A 360 -37.94 -7.10 -5.06
N ALA A 361 -37.36 -5.95 -5.45
CA ALA A 361 -37.97 -5.00 -6.34
C ALA A 361 -37.61 -5.31 -7.79
N TYR A 362 -38.35 -4.78 -8.75
CA TYR A 362 -37.96 -4.83 -10.15
C TYR A 362 -38.30 -3.50 -10.86
N LYS A 363 -37.58 -3.24 -11.94
CA LYS A 363 -37.84 -2.21 -12.93
C LYS A 363 -38.10 -2.86 -14.28
N MET A 364 -39.03 -2.35 -15.05
CA MET A 364 -39.28 -2.81 -16.41
C MET A 364 -38.31 -2.18 -17.39
N VAL A 365 -37.70 -2.99 -18.23
CA VAL A 365 -36.86 -2.55 -19.35
C VAL A 365 -37.48 -3.19 -20.60
N GLY A 366 -38.24 -2.42 -21.36
CA GLY A 366 -39.14 -2.98 -22.36
C GLY A 366 -40.15 -3.93 -21.70
N SER A 367 -40.25 -5.17 -22.17
CA SER A 367 -41.12 -6.20 -21.61
C SER A 367 -40.45 -7.04 -20.48
N ALA A 368 -39.16 -6.85 -20.23
CA ALA A 368 -38.40 -7.64 -19.27
C ALA A 368 -38.37 -6.99 -17.87
N LYS A 369 -38.41 -7.84 -16.82
CA LYS A 369 -38.17 -7.41 -15.45
C LYS A 369 -36.69 -7.51 -15.08
N VAL A 370 -36.07 -6.40 -14.74
CA VAL A 370 -34.74 -6.35 -14.10
C VAL A 370 -34.96 -6.30 -12.60
N TYR A 371 -34.36 -7.23 -11.86
CA TYR A 371 -34.60 -7.37 -10.42
C TYR A 371 -33.43 -6.85 -9.60
N THR A 372 -33.74 -6.28 -8.43
CA THR A 372 -32.75 -6.10 -7.36
C THR A 372 -32.31 -7.44 -6.79
N GLY A 373 -31.25 -7.47 -6.01
CA GLY A 373 -31.02 -8.58 -5.10
C GLY A 373 -32.17 -8.75 -4.11
N TYR A 374 -32.26 -9.94 -3.50
CA TYR A 374 -33.25 -10.19 -2.44
C TYR A 374 -32.91 -9.40 -1.16
N SER A 375 -33.97 -8.99 -0.44
CA SER A 375 -33.86 -8.47 0.92
C SER A 375 -33.17 -9.46 1.87
N ALA A 376 -32.71 -8.97 3.03
CA ALA A 376 -32.42 -9.85 4.15
C ALA A 376 -33.69 -10.69 4.51
N VAL A 377 -33.50 -11.96 4.87
CA VAL A 377 -34.58 -12.84 5.32
C VAL A 377 -35.06 -12.39 6.69
N LYS A 378 -36.39 -12.20 6.84
CA LYS A 378 -37.06 -11.92 8.10
C LYS A 378 -38.00 -13.06 8.45
N SER A 379 -38.17 -13.34 9.73
CA SER A 379 -39.04 -14.41 10.20
C SER A 379 -40.11 -13.91 11.17
N VAL A 380 -41.20 -14.65 11.25
CA VAL A 380 -42.25 -14.42 12.25
C VAL A 380 -42.83 -15.77 12.71
N LYS A 381 -43.11 -15.89 14.00
CA LYS A 381 -43.95 -16.96 14.54
C LYS A 381 -45.42 -16.57 14.37
N VAL A 382 -46.19 -17.40 13.68
CA VAL A 382 -47.58 -17.11 13.32
C VAL A 382 -48.48 -17.31 14.55
N LYS A 383 -49.36 -16.33 14.75
CA LYS A 383 -50.42 -16.42 15.77
C LYS A 383 -51.48 -17.47 15.45
#